data_c3f45f4c3a3aabfa5f9485df77366c0b
#
_entry.id   c3f45f4c3a3aabfa5f9485df77366c0b
#
_cell.length_a   1.000
_cell.length_b   1.000
_cell.length_c   1.000
_cell.angle_alpha   90.00
_cell.angle_beta   90.00
_cell.angle_gamma   90.00
#
_symmetry.space_group_name_H-M   'P 1'
#
loop_
_entity.id
_entity.type
_entity.pdbx_description
1 polymer ?
#
loop_
_entity_poly.entity_id
_entity_poly.type
_entity_poly.pdbx_seq_one_letter_code
_entity_poly.pdbx_strand_id
1 'polypeptide(L)'
;MFERLSEALGPQGRVLGSSRRASGWGSRLALAPVLAVLAVNLLLPACAWAAEEGQVAPVEQENGFIWIIKTSGVIGGVLLLLSIYFVSTVCRMFLELRQVVAAPPDIVSECQDLLQKRQFKEIYNVVKDDSSFYSKVLATGIAELPNGLAEARESMERTGEALTVEMEKKISMLAVLGTLGPMIGLLGTLKGMIASFSVIARSDQVLKASEVAGGISESLVLTFEGVFLAVPAIYFFALFRNRVASISTATMLAADEFIRRTNTLLRAKPKEETGG
;
A
#
# COMPACT_ATOMS: atom_id res chain seq x y z
N MET A 1 14.22 -0.84 -48.26
CA MET A 1 14.55 -1.46 -46.96
C MET A 1 14.11 -0.58 -45.79
N PHE A 2 13.82 0.71 -46.01
CA PHE A 2 13.32 1.64 -44.96
C PHE A 2 11.80 1.63 -44.78
N GLU A 3 11.03 1.20 -45.78
CA GLU A 3 9.54 1.15 -45.67
C GLU A 3 9.01 0.00 -44.82
N ARG A 4 9.76 -1.09 -44.64
CA ARG A 4 9.30 -2.23 -43.80
C ARG A 4 9.56 -2.02 -42.29
N LEU A 5 10.32 -1.01 -41.90
CA LEU A 5 10.55 -0.67 -40.50
C LEU A 5 9.53 0.34 -39.95
N SER A 6 8.80 1.04 -40.83
CA SER A 6 7.71 1.96 -40.41
C SER A 6 6.38 1.24 -40.09
N GLU A 7 6.17 0.04 -40.62
CA GLU A 7 4.98 -0.76 -40.31
C GLU A 7 5.07 -1.58 -39.00
N ALA A 8 6.28 -1.79 -38.48
CA ALA A 8 6.50 -2.51 -37.22
C ALA A 8 6.34 -1.63 -35.97
N LEU A 9 6.35 -0.31 -36.13
CA LEU A 9 6.07 0.65 -35.05
C LEU A 9 4.61 1.11 -35.18
N GLY A 10 3.66 0.24 -34.84
CA GLY A 10 2.26 0.57 -34.69
C GLY A 10 2.07 1.73 -33.73
N PRO A 11 1.01 2.52 -33.90
CA PRO A 11 0.82 3.80 -33.23
C PRO A 11 0.67 3.61 -31.71
N GLN A 12 1.74 3.80 -30.98
CA GLN A 12 1.74 3.82 -29.50
C GLN A 12 0.95 5.02 -28.91
N GLY A 13 0.22 5.74 -29.76
CA GLY A 13 -0.65 6.84 -29.36
C GLY A 13 -1.99 6.45 -28.74
N ARG A 14 -2.30 5.13 -28.61
CA ARG A 14 -3.64 4.68 -28.14
C ARG A 14 -3.71 4.13 -26.73
N VAL A 15 -2.63 4.15 -25.96
CA VAL A 15 -2.60 3.58 -24.59
C VAL A 15 -3.21 4.55 -23.54
N LEU A 16 -3.35 5.84 -23.86
CA LEU A 16 -3.93 6.83 -22.94
C LEU A 16 -5.41 7.16 -23.19
N GLY A 17 -6.03 6.56 -24.23
CA GLY A 17 -7.42 6.89 -24.64
C GLY A 17 -8.52 6.03 -24.02
N SER A 18 -8.22 4.94 -23.29
CA SER A 18 -9.23 4.01 -22.77
C SER A 18 -9.63 4.22 -21.31
N SER A 19 -9.17 5.30 -20.64
CA SER A 19 -9.40 5.49 -19.21
C SER A 19 -10.78 6.07 -18.83
N ARG A 20 -11.61 6.47 -19.80
CA ARG A 20 -12.94 7.05 -19.49
C ARG A 20 -14.01 6.05 -19.01
N ARG A 21 -13.76 4.73 -19.05
CA ARG A 21 -14.70 3.72 -18.52
C ARG A 21 -14.27 3.10 -17.19
N ALA A 22 -13.11 3.47 -16.64
CA ALA A 22 -12.58 2.87 -15.41
C ALA A 22 -12.92 3.66 -14.12
N SER A 23 -13.55 4.84 -14.22
CA SER A 23 -13.79 5.69 -13.04
C SER A 23 -14.91 5.19 -12.10
N GLY A 24 -15.77 4.28 -12.58
CA GLY A 24 -16.85 3.70 -11.75
C GLY A 24 -16.51 2.36 -11.09
N TRP A 25 -15.50 1.65 -11.60
CA TRP A 25 -15.09 0.33 -11.08
C TRP A 25 -13.96 0.45 -10.04
N GLY A 26 -13.13 1.48 -10.15
CA GLY A 26 -11.98 1.68 -9.24
C GLY A 26 -12.37 1.93 -7.78
N SER A 27 -13.48 2.61 -7.52
CA SER A 27 -13.94 2.86 -6.15
C SER A 27 -14.61 1.64 -5.52
N ARG A 28 -15.32 0.82 -6.29
CA ARG A 28 -15.96 -0.41 -5.81
C ARG A 28 -14.95 -1.55 -5.61
N LEU A 29 -13.92 -1.64 -6.48
CA LEU A 29 -12.81 -2.58 -6.34
C LEU A 29 -11.84 -2.20 -5.21
N ALA A 30 -11.70 -0.93 -4.86
CA ALA A 30 -10.88 -0.49 -3.74
C ALA A 30 -11.56 -0.72 -2.37
N LEU A 31 -12.89 -0.69 -2.33
CA LEU A 31 -13.65 -0.98 -1.10
C LEU A 31 -13.86 -2.49 -0.87
N ALA A 32 -13.90 -3.28 -1.93
CA ALA A 32 -14.10 -4.72 -1.83
C ALA A 32 -13.05 -5.45 -0.95
N PRO A 33 -11.73 -5.23 -1.08
CA PRO A 33 -10.75 -5.88 -0.20
C PRO A 33 -10.79 -5.33 1.24
N VAL A 34 -11.13 -4.06 1.43
CA VAL A 34 -11.31 -3.47 2.77
C VAL A 34 -12.54 -4.05 3.45
N LEU A 35 -13.64 -4.18 2.72
CA LEU A 35 -14.87 -4.83 3.20
C LEU A 35 -14.65 -6.34 3.40
N ALA A 36 -13.86 -6.99 2.55
CA ALA A 36 -13.49 -8.39 2.72
C ALA A 36 -12.63 -8.61 3.98
N VAL A 37 -11.64 -7.73 4.26
CA VAL A 37 -10.83 -7.78 5.48
C VAL A 37 -11.68 -7.47 6.71
N LEU A 38 -12.58 -6.49 6.65
CA LEU A 38 -13.54 -6.20 7.71
C LEU A 38 -14.53 -7.35 7.91
N ALA A 39 -15.07 -7.92 6.83
CA ALA A 39 -15.98 -9.06 6.88
C ALA A 39 -15.26 -10.32 7.40
N VAL A 40 -14.01 -10.52 6.99
CA VAL A 40 -13.17 -11.63 7.48
C VAL A 40 -12.86 -11.44 8.97
N ASN A 41 -12.51 -10.24 9.45
CA ASN A 41 -12.33 -9.96 10.88
C ASN A 41 -13.64 -10.04 11.70
N LEU A 42 -14.81 -9.83 11.07
CA LEU A 42 -16.13 -9.97 11.70
C LEU A 42 -16.71 -11.38 11.60
N LEU A 43 -16.41 -12.13 10.51
CA LEU A 43 -16.99 -13.45 10.23
C LEU A 43 -16.16 -14.62 10.76
N LEU A 44 -14.84 -14.43 10.94
CA LEU A 44 -13.97 -15.53 11.42
C LEU A 44 -14.23 -15.98 12.86
N PRO A 45 -14.56 -15.10 13.83
CA PRO A 45 -15.05 -15.62 15.11
C PRO A 45 -16.32 -16.46 14.95
N ALA A 46 -17.17 -16.16 13.96
CA ALA A 46 -18.35 -16.95 13.65
C ALA A 46 -18.04 -18.30 12.97
N CYS A 47 -17.01 -18.36 12.09
CA CYS A 47 -16.59 -19.61 11.46
C CYS A 47 -15.78 -20.53 12.38
N ALA A 48 -14.95 -19.98 13.26
CA ALA A 48 -14.27 -20.76 14.29
C ALA A 48 -15.29 -21.43 15.24
N TRP A 49 -16.42 -20.80 15.43
CA TRP A 49 -17.51 -21.32 16.26
C TRP A 49 -18.35 -22.39 15.55
N ALA A 50 -18.53 -22.31 14.25
CA ALA A 50 -19.26 -23.32 13.48
C ALA A 50 -18.48 -24.65 13.29
N ALA A 51 -17.16 -24.63 13.49
CA ALA A 51 -16.33 -25.84 13.44
C ALA A 51 -16.35 -26.66 14.75
N GLU A 52 -16.93 -26.14 15.82
CA GLU A 52 -16.93 -26.73 17.16
C GLU A 52 -18.28 -27.39 17.55
N GLU A 53 -19.18 -27.66 16.57
CA GLU A 53 -20.42 -28.42 16.81
C GLU A 53 -20.22 -29.92 17.06
N GLY A 54 -19.12 -30.31 17.70
CA GLY A 54 -18.87 -31.61 18.28
C GLY A 54 -18.99 -31.57 19.81
N GLN A 55 -20.25 -31.69 20.33
CA GLN A 55 -20.58 -32.07 21.71
C GLN A 55 -19.75 -31.42 22.83
N VAL A 56 -20.02 -30.18 23.16
CA VAL A 56 -19.74 -29.59 24.48
C VAL A 56 -21.02 -28.95 25.02
N ALA A 57 -21.27 -29.19 26.32
CA ALA A 57 -22.45 -28.73 27.04
C ALA A 57 -22.76 -27.25 26.83
N PRO A 58 -24.04 -26.84 26.95
CA PRO A 58 -24.46 -25.45 26.62
C PRO A 58 -23.77 -24.47 27.58
N VAL A 59 -22.74 -23.81 27.07
CA VAL A 59 -22.19 -22.59 27.67
C VAL A 59 -23.16 -21.46 27.28
N GLU A 60 -23.65 -20.70 28.26
CA GLU A 60 -24.49 -19.52 28.05
C GLU A 60 -23.98 -18.70 26.88
N GLN A 61 -24.90 -18.38 25.95
CA GLN A 61 -24.63 -17.60 24.74
C GLN A 61 -24.25 -16.16 25.08
N GLU A 62 -23.08 -15.95 25.68
CA GLU A 62 -22.42 -14.66 25.59
C GLU A 62 -21.92 -14.51 24.15
N ASN A 63 -22.21 -13.37 23.50
CA ASN A 63 -21.76 -13.06 22.14
C ASN A 63 -20.28 -13.44 22.00
N GLY A 64 -19.93 -14.37 21.09
CA GLY A 64 -18.59 -14.92 20.97
C GLY A 64 -17.49 -13.87 20.85
N PHE A 65 -17.84 -12.67 20.34
CA PHE A 65 -16.95 -11.52 20.27
C PHE A 65 -16.61 -10.94 21.66
N ILE A 66 -17.60 -10.87 22.56
CA ILE A 66 -17.40 -10.38 23.94
C ILE A 66 -16.58 -11.43 24.71
N TRP A 67 -16.82 -12.71 24.47
CA TRP A 67 -16.06 -13.82 25.06
C TRP A 67 -14.58 -13.76 24.66
N ILE A 68 -14.25 -13.56 23.36
CA ILE A 68 -12.89 -13.42 22.87
C ILE A 68 -12.18 -12.22 23.55
N ILE A 69 -12.83 -11.04 23.61
CA ILE A 69 -12.25 -9.86 24.25
C ILE A 69 -12.02 -10.08 25.75
N LYS A 70 -12.93 -10.76 26.42
CA LYS A 70 -12.85 -11.01 27.86
C LYS A 70 -11.79 -12.07 28.20
N THR A 71 -11.63 -13.07 27.32
CA THR A 71 -10.70 -14.19 27.43
C THR A 71 -9.29 -13.80 27.04
N SER A 72 -9.12 -13.00 25.98
CA SER A 72 -7.79 -12.61 25.45
C SER A 72 -7.02 -11.62 26.35
N GLY A 73 -7.66 -11.01 27.34
CA GLY A 73 -7.01 -10.13 28.33
C GLY A 73 -6.23 -8.97 27.67
N VAL A 74 -5.12 -8.56 28.29
CA VAL A 74 -4.29 -7.43 27.82
C VAL A 74 -3.66 -7.73 26.46
N ILE A 75 -3.25 -8.96 26.18
CA ILE A 75 -2.59 -9.34 24.92
C ILE A 75 -3.57 -9.26 23.76
N GLY A 76 -4.79 -9.74 23.92
CA GLY A 76 -5.85 -9.60 22.92
C GLY A 76 -6.23 -8.14 22.68
N GLY A 77 -6.23 -7.30 23.72
CA GLY A 77 -6.41 -5.84 23.57
C GLY A 77 -5.33 -5.22 22.67
N VAL A 78 -4.07 -5.62 22.82
CA VAL A 78 -2.98 -5.16 21.95
C VAL A 78 -3.19 -5.63 20.51
N LEU A 79 -3.55 -6.90 20.30
CA LEU A 79 -3.83 -7.43 18.95
C LEU A 79 -5.00 -6.71 18.28
N LEU A 80 -6.04 -6.38 19.04
CA LEU A 80 -7.18 -5.61 18.54
C LEU A 80 -6.77 -4.19 18.11
N LEU A 81 -5.97 -3.48 18.90
CA LEU A 81 -5.44 -2.17 18.53
C LEU A 81 -4.58 -2.25 17.27
N LEU A 82 -3.72 -3.28 17.14
CA LEU A 82 -2.93 -3.50 15.94
C LEU A 82 -3.80 -3.82 14.72
N SER A 83 -4.91 -4.53 14.89
CA SER A 83 -5.88 -4.80 13.83
C SER A 83 -6.56 -3.52 13.33
N ILE A 84 -6.99 -2.62 14.24
CA ILE A 84 -7.55 -1.32 13.87
C ILE A 84 -6.53 -0.47 13.14
N TYR A 85 -5.29 -0.44 13.63
CA TYR A 85 -4.19 0.28 12.99
C TYR A 85 -3.89 -0.28 11.59
N PHE A 86 -3.89 -1.61 11.43
CA PHE A 86 -3.73 -2.28 10.14
C PHE A 86 -4.79 -1.83 9.13
N VAL A 87 -6.08 -1.92 9.49
CA VAL A 87 -7.19 -1.52 8.62
C VAL A 87 -7.07 -0.05 8.23
N SER A 88 -6.79 0.83 9.19
CA SER A 88 -6.60 2.27 8.96
C SER A 88 -5.45 2.53 7.96
N THR A 89 -4.32 1.85 8.14
CA THR A 89 -3.14 1.98 7.26
C THR A 89 -3.44 1.48 5.85
N VAL A 90 -4.11 0.34 5.72
CA VAL A 90 -4.50 -0.20 4.40
C VAL A 90 -5.45 0.75 3.68
N CYS A 91 -6.49 1.27 4.35
CA CYS A 91 -7.41 2.24 3.76
C CYS A 91 -6.69 3.49 3.27
N ARG A 92 -5.80 4.04 4.10
CA ARG A 92 -5.00 5.21 3.76
C ARG A 92 -4.09 4.95 2.55
N MET A 93 -3.41 3.80 2.50
CA MET A 93 -2.54 3.44 1.39
C MET A 93 -3.30 3.27 0.07
N PHE A 94 -4.51 2.73 0.09
CA PHE A 94 -5.35 2.65 -1.12
C PHE A 94 -5.70 4.03 -1.68
N LEU A 95 -5.85 5.04 -0.84
CA LEU A 95 -6.13 6.41 -1.26
C LEU A 95 -4.87 7.11 -1.79
N GLU A 96 -3.74 6.96 -1.10
CA GLU A 96 -2.47 7.62 -1.44
C GLU A 96 -1.81 7.01 -2.69
N LEU A 97 -1.84 5.68 -2.85
CA LEU A 97 -1.18 4.97 -3.97
C LEU A 97 -2.05 4.86 -5.24
N ARG A 98 -2.97 5.81 -5.48
CA ARG A 98 -3.65 5.89 -6.76
C ARG A 98 -2.71 6.50 -7.80
N GLN A 99 -2.65 5.92 -8.99
CA GLN A 99 -1.84 6.46 -10.10
C GLN A 99 -2.19 7.91 -10.46
N VAL A 100 -3.46 8.29 -10.28
CA VAL A 100 -3.94 9.67 -10.50
C VAL A 100 -3.28 10.67 -9.55
N VAL A 101 -2.90 10.25 -8.33
CA VAL A 101 -2.21 11.11 -7.36
C VAL A 101 -0.72 11.24 -7.67
N ALA A 102 -0.11 10.20 -8.23
CA ALA A 102 1.32 10.23 -8.55
C ALA A 102 1.66 11.04 -9.82
N ALA A 103 0.80 10.94 -10.84
CA ALA A 103 0.91 11.71 -12.09
C ALA A 103 -0.49 12.12 -12.55
N PRO A 104 -1.02 13.27 -12.08
CA PRO A 104 -2.33 13.76 -12.49
C PRO A 104 -2.36 13.99 -14.00
N PRO A 105 -3.33 13.41 -14.73
CA PRO A 105 -3.40 13.52 -16.18
C PRO A 105 -3.58 15.00 -16.63
N ASP A 106 -4.24 15.80 -15.80
CA ASP A 106 -4.47 17.22 -16.07
C ASP A 106 -3.15 17.99 -16.11
N ILE A 107 -2.26 17.77 -15.12
CA ILE A 107 -0.94 18.40 -15.06
C ILE A 107 -0.04 17.92 -16.19
N VAL A 108 -0.07 16.63 -16.50
CA VAL A 108 0.74 16.07 -17.59
C VAL A 108 0.31 16.68 -18.93
N SER A 109 -1.01 16.81 -19.18
CA SER A 109 -1.53 17.43 -20.41
C SER A 109 -1.21 18.93 -20.49
N GLU A 110 -1.37 19.67 -19.38
CA GLU A 110 -1.05 21.09 -19.31
C GLU A 110 0.44 21.35 -19.56
N CYS A 111 1.33 20.55 -18.94
CA CYS A 111 2.77 20.63 -19.21
C CYS A 111 3.10 20.35 -20.67
N GLN A 112 2.40 19.40 -21.33
CA GLN A 112 2.60 19.12 -22.76
C GLN A 112 2.14 20.28 -23.66
N ASP A 113 1.00 20.90 -23.35
CA ASP A 113 0.48 22.05 -24.09
C ASP A 113 1.41 23.26 -23.95
N LEU A 114 1.89 23.54 -22.73
CA LEU A 114 2.86 24.62 -22.48
C LEU A 114 4.20 24.35 -23.17
N LEU A 115 4.63 23.09 -23.26
CA LEU A 115 5.83 22.70 -23.98
C LEU A 115 5.72 22.99 -25.49
N GLN A 116 4.56 22.70 -26.09
CA GLN A 116 4.28 23.04 -27.50
C GLN A 116 4.33 24.55 -27.75
N LYS A 117 3.82 25.35 -26.80
CA LYS A 117 3.85 26.81 -26.82
C LYS A 117 5.21 27.40 -26.46
N ARG A 118 6.21 26.57 -26.11
CA ARG A 118 7.57 26.99 -25.67
C ARG A 118 7.57 27.91 -24.43
N GLN A 119 6.57 27.76 -23.55
CA GLN A 119 6.42 28.58 -22.34
C GLN A 119 7.10 27.88 -21.14
N PHE A 120 8.42 27.73 -21.18
CA PHE A 120 9.19 26.97 -20.16
C PHE A 120 9.07 27.52 -18.74
N LYS A 121 8.92 28.84 -18.57
CA LYS A 121 8.74 29.47 -17.26
C LYS A 121 7.41 29.07 -16.62
N GLU A 122 6.36 28.98 -17.42
CA GLU A 122 5.02 28.60 -16.94
C GLU A 122 4.98 27.13 -16.55
N ILE A 123 5.65 26.26 -17.31
CA ILE A 123 5.80 24.84 -16.93
C ILE A 123 6.41 24.73 -15.54
N TYR A 124 7.49 25.46 -15.26
CA TYR A 124 8.14 25.43 -13.95
C TYR A 124 7.20 25.91 -12.84
N ASN A 125 6.40 26.94 -13.06
CA ASN A 125 5.43 27.43 -12.09
C ASN A 125 4.34 26.38 -11.80
N VAL A 126 3.77 25.78 -12.84
CA VAL A 126 2.73 24.73 -12.72
C VAL A 126 3.25 23.54 -11.91
N VAL A 127 4.45 23.04 -12.23
CA VAL A 127 5.00 21.88 -11.51
C VAL A 127 5.47 22.20 -10.09
N LYS A 128 5.86 23.46 -9.81
CA LYS A 128 6.29 23.90 -8.48
C LYS A 128 5.13 23.97 -7.49
N ASP A 129 3.95 24.38 -7.96
CA ASP A 129 2.77 24.55 -7.12
C ASP A 129 2.07 23.22 -6.82
N ASP A 130 2.37 22.16 -7.58
CA ASP A 130 1.81 20.84 -7.40
C ASP A 130 2.70 19.91 -6.56
N SER A 131 2.07 19.12 -5.69
CA SER A 131 2.74 18.23 -4.75
C SER A 131 2.89 16.78 -5.25
N SER A 132 2.46 16.48 -6.48
CA SER A 132 2.52 15.13 -7.04
C SER A 132 3.97 14.64 -7.24
N PHE A 133 4.14 13.33 -7.32
CA PHE A 133 5.44 12.72 -7.57
C PHE A 133 6.04 13.22 -8.89
N TYR A 134 5.22 13.25 -9.96
CA TYR A 134 5.63 13.72 -11.28
C TYR A 134 6.13 15.16 -11.25
N SER A 135 5.36 16.06 -10.63
CA SER A 135 5.68 17.48 -10.57
C SER A 135 6.94 17.77 -9.77
N LYS A 136 7.15 17.09 -8.65
CA LYS A 136 8.38 17.25 -7.85
C LYS A 136 9.62 16.80 -8.62
N VAL A 137 9.57 15.65 -9.29
CA VAL A 137 10.68 15.14 -10.10
C VAL A 137 10.94 16.06 -11.28
N LEU A 138 9.88 16.49 -11.98
CA LEU A 138 10.03 17.36 -13.15
C LEU A 138 10.54 18.75 -12.78
N ALA A 139 10.11 19.31 -11.65
CA ALA A 139 10.57 20.61 -11.18
C ALA A 139 12.10 20.64 -10.95
N THR A 140 12.66 19.59 -10.34
CA THR A 140 14.11 19.47 -10.15
C THR A 140 14.85 19.32 -11.48
N GLY A 141 14.31 18.53 -12.41
CA GLY A 141 14.89 18.38 -13.73
C GLY A 141 14.90 19.68 -14.54
N ILE A 142 13.82 20.45 -14.51
CA ILE A 142 13.75 21.74 -15.20
C ILE A 142 14.70 22.77 -14.57
N ALA A 143 14.83 22.78 -13.24
CA ALA A 143 15.75 23.68 -12.54
C ALA A 143 17.22 23.44 -12.92
N GLU A 144 17.61 22.17 -13.09
CA GLU A 144 18.99 21.80 -13.45
C GLU A 144 19.24 21.73 -14.96
N LEU A 145 18.22 21.89 -15.80
CA LEU A 145 18.35 21.81 -17.25
C LEU A 145 19.35 22.84 -17.87
N PRO A 146 19.48 24.05 -17.31
CA PRO A 146 20.51 25.01 -17.77
C PRO A 146 21.94 24.50 -17.61
N ASN A 147 22.21 23.65 -16.61
CA ASN A 147 23.52 23.08 -16.34
C ASN A 147 23.86 21.89 -17.28
N GLY A 148 22.84 21.31 -17.87
CA GLY A 148 22.96 20.21 -18.83
C GLY A 148 21.90 19.15 -18.65
N LEU A 149 21.68 18.34 -19.71
CA LEU A 149 20.70 17.25 -19.66
C LEU A 149 21.14 16.14 -18.70
N ALA A 150 22.44 15.92 -18.54
CA ALA A 150 22.97 14.88 -17.64
C ALA A 150 22.69 15.24 -16.18
N GLU A 151 22.98 16.47 -15.79
CA GLU A 151 22.73 17.01 -14.46
C GLU A 151 21.25 17.04 -14.13
N ALA A 152 20.41 17.45 -15.10
CA ALA A 152 18.96 17.44 -14.94
C ALA A 152 18.44 16.02 -14.66
N ARG A 153 18.93 15.00 -15.38
CA ARG A 153 18.55 13.61 -15.16
C ARG A 153 19.03 13.07 -13.82
N GLU A 154 20.26 13.36 -13.45
CA GLU A 154 20.80 12.94 -12.16
C GLU A 154 20.01 13.54 -11.00
N SER A 155 19.64 14.83 -11.08
CA SER A 155 18.80 15.48 -10.08
C SER A 155 17.40 14.88 -10.00
N MET A 156 16.79 14.56 -11.16
CA MET A 156 15.50 13.87 -11.23
C MET A 156 15.57 12.47 -10.59
N GLU A 157 16.61 11.71 -10.88
CA GLU A 157 16.81 10.36 -10.34
C GLU A 157 16.96 10.40 -8.81
N ARG A 158 17.79 11.27 -8.27
CA ARG A 158 17.96 11.46 -6.81
C ARG A 158 16.64 11.85 -6.15
N THR A 159 15.87 12.76 -6.76
CA THR A 159 14.58 13.18 -6.23
C THR A 159 13.55 12.05 -6.28
N GLY A 160 13.50 11.33 -7.39
CA GLY A 160 12.62 10.19 -7.58
C GLY A 160 12.90 9.06 -6.60
N GLU A 161 14.18 8.74 -6.37
CA GLU A 161 14.60 7.77 -5.35
C GLU A 161 14.17 8.19 -3.96
N ALA A 162 14.42 9.45 -3.56
CA ALA A 162 14.04 9.97 -2.27
C ALA A 162 12.52 9.87 -2.02
N LEU A 163 11.71 10.23 -3.02
CA LEU A 163 10.25 10.12 -2.96
C LEU A 163 9.77 8.66 -2.93
N THR A 164 10.46 7.77 -3.64
CA THR A 164 10.16 6.33 -3.63
C THR A 164 10.42 5.74 -2.24
N VAL A 165 11.57 6.08 -1.63
CA VAL A 165 11.92 5.67 -0.25
C VAL A 165 10.88 6.20 0.76
N GLU A 166 10.39 7.44 0.58
CA GLU A 166 9.34 7.99 1.43
C GLU A 166 8.04 7.17 1.34
N MET A 167 7.64 6.77 0.12
CA MET A 167 6.47 5.90 -0.07
C MET A 167 6.70 4.50 0.52
N GLU A 168 7.89 3.92 0.33
CA GLU A 168 8.24 2.61 0.90
C GLU A 168 8.25 2.63 2.43
N LYS A 169 8.72 3.71 3.05
CA LYS A 169 8.68 3.89 4.50
C LYS A 169 7.25 3.85 5.05
N LYS A 170 6.28 4.43 4.35
CA LYS A 170 4.87 4.41 4.76
C LYS A 170 4.29 2.99 4.76
N ILE A 171 4.67 2.15 3.81
CA ILE A 171 4.19 0.77 3.73
C ILE A 171 4.98 -0.21 4.61
N SER A 172 6.17 0.14 5.06
CA SER A 172 7.04 -0.75 5.86
C SER A 172 6.39 -1.19 7.17
N MET A 173 5.51 -0.36 7.74
CA MET A 173 4.75 -0.70 8.95
C MET A 173 3.84 -1.93 8.78
N LEU A 174 3.37 -2.19 7.56
CA LEU A 174 2.60 -3.41 7.27
C LEU A 174 3.47 -4.68 7.38
N ALA A 175 4.74 -4.59 6.95
CA ALA A 175 5.69 -5.69 7.14
C ALA A 175 5.97 -5.95 8.62
N VAL A 176 6.11 -4.88 9.42
CA VAL A 176 6.30 -4.99 10.88
C VAL A 176 5.10 -5.67 11.53
N LEU A 177 3.86 -5.30 11.16
CA LEU A 177 2.65 -5.94 11.65
C LEU A 177 2.60 -7.44 11.29
N GLY A 178 3.03 -7.78 10.06
CA GLY A 178 3.10 -9.16 9.61
C GLY A 178 4.06 -10.03 10.42
N THR A 179 5.12 -9.46 10.96
CA THR A 179 6.09 -10.17 11.80
C THR A 179 5.72 -10.15 13.28
N LEU A 180 5.24 -9.01 13.79
CA LEU A 180 4.88 -8.87 15.21
C LEU A 180 3.60 -9.63 15.57
N GLY A 181 2.64 -9.75 14.64
CA GLY A 181 1.37 -10.45 14.90
C GLY A 181 1.58 -11.86 15.49
N PRO A 182 2.27 -12.77 14.78
CA PRO A 182 2.53 -14.12 15.29
C PRO A 182 3.39 -14.14 16.56
N MET A 183 4.33 -13.20 16.69
CA MET A 183 5.18 -13.13 17.90
C MET A 183 4.37 -12.77 19.15
N ILE A 184 3.45 -11.81 19.03
CA ILE A 184 2.54 -11.42 20.12
C ILE A 184 1.57 -12.58 20.43
N GLY A 185 1.06 -13.27 19.40
CA GLY A 185 0.24 -14.46 19.56
C GLY A 185 0.97 -15.55 20.34
N LEU A 186 2.25 -15.82 19.99
CA LEU A 186 3.09 -16.78 20.70
C LEU A 186 3.34 -16.39 22.16
N LEU A 187 3.54 -15.12 22.45
CA LEU A 187 3.61 -14.62 23.83
C LEU A 187 2.33 -14.92 24.60
N GLY A 188 1.18 -14.85 23.92
CA GLY A 188 -0.12 -15.22 24.47
C GLY A 188 -0.16 -16.70 24.88
N THR A 189 0.30 -17.61 24.02
CA THR A 189 0.32 -19.04 24.34
C THR A 189 1.28 -19.35 25.47
N LEU A 190 2.46 -18.76 25.51
CA LEU A 190 3.41 -18.95 26.61
C LEU A 190 2.80 -18.52 27.94
N LYS A 191 2.14 -17.35 27.99
CA LYS A 191 1.45 -16.87 29.19
C LYS A 191 0.35 -17.83 29.64
N GLY A 192 -0.50 -18.30 28.73
CA GLY A 192 -1.61 -19.20 29.04
C GLY A 192 -1.12 -20.58 29.51
N MET A 193 -0.08 -21.14 28.88
CA MET A 193 0.53 -22.39 29.34
C MET A 193 1.15 -22.25 30.72
N ILE A 194 1.89 -21.17 30.98
CA ILE A 194 2.47 -20.92 32.33
C ILE A 194 1.34 -20.83 33.36
N ALA A 195 0.24 -20.14 33.07
CA ALA A 195 -0.91 -20.08 33.97
C ALA A 195 -1.52 -21.45 34.24
N SER A 196 -1.75 -22.27 33.17
CA SER A 196 -2.30 -23.64 33.30
C SER A 196 -1.40 -24.52 34.13
N PHE A 197 -0.07 -24.54 33.92
CA PHE A 197 0.87 -25.33 34.70
C PHE A 197 1.00 -24.82 36.16
N SER A 198 0.84 -23.52 36.39
CA SER A 198 0.86 -22.96 37.75
C SER A 198 -0.32 -23.44 38.61
N VAL A 199 -1.48 -23.67 37.97
CA VAL A 199 -2.65 -24.30 38.64
C VAL A 199 -2.33 -25.72 39.04
N ILE A 200 -1.70 -26.50 38.17
CA ILE A 200 -1.27 -27.87 38.46
C ILE A 200 -0.29 -27.91 39.65
N ALA A 201 0.71 -27.02 39.65
CA ALA A 201 1.74 -26.99 40.68
C ALA A 201 1.25 -26.55 42.05
N ARG A 202 0.13 -25.82 42.15
CA ARG A 202 -0.44 -25.33 43.42
C ARG A 202 -1.57 -26.19 43.96
N SER A 203 -2.07 -27.18 43.19
CA SER A 203 -3.21 -27.97 43.57
C SER A 203 -2.74 -29.21 44.35
N ASP A 204 -2.99 -29.21 45.65
CA ASP A 204 -2.83 -30.39 46.52
C ASP A 204 -4.02 -31.37 46.41
N GLN A 205 -5.04 -31.06 45.60
CA GLN A 205 -6.28 -31.84 45.43
C GLN A 205 -6.43 -32.30 43.97
N VAL A 206 -7.43 -33.17 43.73
CA VAL A 206 -7.77 -33.72 42.41
C VAL A 206 -7.99 -32.58 41.40
N LEU A 207 -7.04 -32.44 40.50
CA LEU A 207 -7.07 -31.47 39.40
C LEU A 207 -8.30 -31.70 38.52
N LYS A 208 -9.07 -30.62 38.25
CA LYS A 208 -10.07 -30.65 37.21
C LYS A 208 -9.36 -30.42 35.86
N ALA A 209 -9.26 -31.49 35.09
CA ALA A 209 -8.67 -31.44 33.73
C ALA A 209 -9.29 -30.34 32.85
N SER A 210 -10.54 -29.93 33.11
CA SER A 210 -11.25 -28.86 32.41
C SER A 210 -10.62 -27.47 32.62
N GLU A 211 -10.05 -27.18 33.81
CA GLU A 211 -9.42 -25.89 34.10
C GLU A 211 -8.11 -25.73 33.32
N VAL A 212 -7.32 -26.77 33.22
CA VAL A 212 -6.08 -26.80 32.45
C VAL A 212 -6.38 -26.71 30.95
N ALA A 213 -7.36 -27.51 30.47
CA ALA A 213 -7.78 -27.52 29.07
C ALA A 213 -8.33 -26.11 28.66
N GLY A 214 -9.08 -25.43 29.53
CA GLY A 214 -9.58 -24.07 29.31
C GLY A 214 -8.45 -23.07 29.07
N GLY A 215 -7.42 -23.05 29.94
CA GLY A 215 -6.28 -22.12 29.78
C GLY A 215 -5.44 -22.42 28.54
N ILE A 216 -5.32 -23.67 28.12
CA ILE A 216 -4.64 -24.05 26.86
C ILE A 216 -5.47 -23.56 25.66
N SER A 217 -6.78 -23.82 25.65
CA SER A 217 -7.68 -23.38 24.57
C SER A 217 -7.64 -21.86 24.39
N GLU A 218 -7.74 -21.11 25.49
CA GLU A 218 -7.63 -19.64 25.49
C GLU A 218 -6.31 -19.17 24.88
N SER A 219 -5.21 -19.81 25.22
CA SER A 219 -3.90 -19.46 24.69
C SER A 219 -3.75 -19.74 23.19
N LEU A 220 -4.36 -20.80 22.67
CA LEU A 220 -4.36 -21.11 21.24
C LEU A 220 -5.14 -20.07 20.42
N VAL A 221 -6.22 -19.53 20.95
CA VAL A 221 -7.00 -18.45 20.32
C VAL A 221 -6.12 -17.21 20.09
N LEU A 222 -5.29 -16.83 21.05
CA LEU A 222 -4.37 -15.70 20.90
C LEU A 222 -3.36 -15.87 19.77
N THR A 223 -2.83 -17.08 19.58
CA THR A 223 -1.94 -17.37 18.45
C THR A 223 -2.69 -17.33 17.14
N PHE A 224 -3.89 -17.87 17.09
CA PHE A 224 -4.74 -17.79 15.90
C PHE A 224 -5.02 -16.33 15.50
N GLU A 225 -5.41 -15.46 16.45
CA GLU A 225 -5.61 -14.04 16.21
C GLU A 225 -4.34 -13.36 15.65
N GLY A 226 -3.17 -13.64 16.24
CA GLY A 226 -1.89 -13.09 15.82
C GLY A 226 -1.52 -13.47 14.39
N VAL A 227 -1.65 -14.75 14.03
CA VAL A 227 -1.38 -15.26 12.67
C VAL A 227 -2.40 -14.71 11.68
N PHE A 228 -3.67 -14.63 12.10
CA PHE A 228 -4.74 -14.10 11.28
C PHE A 228 -4.55 -12.63 10.91
N LEU A 229 -4.00 -11.81 11.79
CA LEU A 229 -3.60 -10.44 11.49
C LEU A 229 -2.40 -10.39 10.54
N ALA A 230 -1.44 -11.29 10.70
CA ALA A 230 -0.18 -11.28 9.96
C ALA A 230 -0.33 -11.62 8.48
N VAL A 231 -1.15 -12.62 8.15
CA VAL A 231 -1.33 -13.08 6.76
C VAL A 231 -1.80 -11.96 5.83
N PRO A 232 -2.90 -11.23 6.10
CA PRO A 232 -3.31 -10.12 5.26
C PRO A 232 -2.31 -8.95 5.31
N ALA A 233 -1.62 -8.72 6.44
CA ALA A 233 -0.64 -7.65 6.54
C ALA A 233 0.53 -7.86 5.57
N ILE A 234 1.08 -9.08 5.49
CA ILE A 234 2.14 -9.44 4.54
C ILE A 234 1.63 -9.36 3.11
N TYR A 235 0.42 -9.82 2.84
CA TYR A 235 -0.18 -9.76 1.50
C TYR A 235 -0.32 -8.32 1.00
N PHE A 236 -0.90 -7.43 1.81
CA PHE A 236 -1.06 -6.03 1.44
C PHE A 236 0.28 -5.29 1.36
N PHE A 237 1.24 -5.62 2.21
CA PHE A 237 2.60 -5.10 2.09
C PHE A 237 3.21 -5.42 0.72
N ALA A 238 3.17 -6.69 0.29
CA ALA A 238 3.69 -7.10 -1.01
C ALA A 238 2.96 -6.40 -2.18
N LEU A 239 1.64 -6.29 -2.09
CA LEU A 239 0.81 -5.62 -3.09
C LEU A 239 1.17 -4.13 -3.21
N PHE A 240 1.26 -3.41 -2.11
CA PHE A 240 1.60 -1.98 -2.13
C PHE A 240 3.04 -1.74 -2.53
N ARG A 241 3.98 -2.58 -2.12
CA ARG A 241 5.38 -2.50 -2.55
C ARG A 241 5.51 -2.59 -4.08
N ASN A 242 4.86 -3.57 -4.68
CA ASN A 242 4.84 -3.71 -6.13
C ASN A 242 4.18 -2.51 -6.81
N ARG A 243 3.15 -1.94 -6.19
CA ARG A 243 2.48 -0.76 -6.71
C ARG A 243 3.35 0.49 -6.65
N VAL A 244 4.06 0.72 -5.55
CA VAL A 244 5.03 1.82 -5.41
C VAL A 244 6.10 1.72 -6.48
N ALA A 245 6.72 0.55 -6.66
CA ALA A 245 7.75 0.33 -7.68
C ALA A 245 7.22 0.61 -9.08
N SER A 246 6.02 0.12 -9.42
CA SER A 246 5.41 0.35 -10.73
C SER A 246 5.09 1.84 -10.98
N ILE A 247 4.53 2.54 -9.99
CA ILE A 247 4.21 3.97 -10.10
C ILE A 247 5.48 4.80 -10.24
N SER A 248 6.48 4.56 -9.39
CA SER A 248 7.76 5.25 -9.43
C SER A 248 8.42 5.12 -10.80
N THR A 249 8.59 3.88 -11.30
CA THR A 249 9.21 3.63 -12.61
C THR A 249 8.44 4.29 -13.76
N ALA A 250 7.10 4.16 -13.78
CA ALA A 250 6.29 4.74 -14.85
C ALA A 250 6.38 6.27 -14.86
N THR A 251 6.35 6.89 -13.67
CA THR A 251 6.41 8.35 -13.54
C THR A 251 7.81 8.89 -13.89
N MET A 252 8.87 8.19 -13.47
CA MET A 252 10.25 8.56 -13.84
C MET A 252 10.48 8.50 -15.34
N LEU A 253 9.99 7.46 -16.02
CA LEU A 253 10.08 7.35 -17.48
C LEU A 253 9.32 8.49 -18.19
N ALA A 254 8.13 8.83 -17.71
CA ALA A 254 7.36 9.93 -18.27
C ALA A 254 8.06 11.29 -18.09
N ALA A 255 8.66 11.52 -16.92
CA ALA A 255 9.42 12.72 -16.64
C ALA A 255 10.73 12.79 -17.46
N ASP A 256 11.45 11.68 -17.65
CA ASP A 256 12.64 11.62 -18.51
C ASP A 256 12.30 11.91 -19.97
N GLU A 257 11.23 11.36 -20.48
CA GLU A 257 10.78 11.65 -21.84
C GLU A 257 10.44 13.12 -22.01
N PHE A 258 9.75 13.72 -21.02
CA PHE A 258 9.40 15.13 -21.05
C PHE A 258 10.64 16.03 -21.07
N ILE A 259 11.62 15.80 -20.19
CA ILE A 259 12.84 16.62 -20.12
C ILE A 259 13.69 16.49 -21.37
N ARG A 260 13.74 15.29 -21.99
CA ARG A 260 14.40 15.09 -23.28
C ARG A 260 13.77 15.92 -24.40
N ARG A 261 12.44 15.91 -24.49
CA ARG A 261 11.68 16.73 -25.47
C ARG A 261 11.93 18.20 -25.23
N THR A 262 11.91 18.63 -23.97
CA THR A 262 12.19 20.03 -23.58
C THR A 262 13.60 20.43 -24.04
N ASN A 263 14.62 19.64 -23.76
CA ASN A 263 15.99 19.93 -24.18
C ASN A 263 16.14 19.99 -25.71
N THR A 264 15.45 19.12 -26.43
CA THR A 264 15.46 19.13 -27.90
C THR A 264 14.86 20.42 -28.46
N LEU A 265 13.75 20.88 -27.88
CA LEU A 265 13.09 22.13 -28.28
C LEU A 265 13.90 23.40 -27.91
N LEU A 266 14.63 23.36 -26.79
CA LEU A 266 15.55 24.43 -26.40
C LEU A 266 16.76 24.53 -27.36
N ARG A 267 17.29 23.40 -27.82
CA ARG A 267 18.42 23.35 -28.76
C ARG A 267 18.01 23.63 -30.20
N ALA A 268 16.76 23.38 -30.59
CA ALA A 268 16.22 23.77 -31.87
C ALA A 268 16.04 25.30 -31.90
N LYS A 269 16.99 26.01 -32.52
CA LYS A 269 16.89 27.47 -32.80
C LYS A 269 15.52 27.76 -33.40
N PRO A 270 14.87 28.87 -33.01
CA PRO A 270 13.69 29.33 -33.73
C PRO A 270 14.10 29.49 -35.20
N LYS A 271 13.34 28.91 -36.12
CA LYS A 271 13.41 29.23 -37.53
C LYS A 271 13.09 30.73 -37.61
N GLU A 272 14.10 31.57 -37.80
CA GLU A 272 13.89 32.93 -38.20
C GLU A 272 12.98 32.88 -39.44
N GLU A 273 11.77 33.38 -39.33
CA GLU A 273 10.97 33.75 -40.47
C GLU A 273 11.77 34.81 -41.22
N THR A 274 12.57 34.36 -42.19
CA THR A 274 13.06 35.24 -43.24
C THR A 274 11.83 35.65 -44.05
N GLY A 275 11.20 36.74 -43.57
CA GLY A 275 10.24 37.53 -44.31
C GLY A 275 10.96 38.10 -45.53
N GLY A 276 10.55 37.65 -46.72
CA GLY A 276 10.76 38.36 -47.95
C GLY A 276 9.71 39.45 -48.13
#